data_38cab0344d8b2d22d16255af7433cca1
#
_entry.id   38cab0344d8b2d22d16255af7433cca1
#
_cell.length_a   1.000
_cell.length_b   1.000
_cell.length_c   1.000
_cell.angle_alpha   90.00
_cell.angle_beta   90.00
_cell.angle_gamma   90.00
#
_symmetry.space_group_name_H-M   'P 1'
#
loop_
_entity.id
_entity.type
_entity.pdbx_description
1 polymer ?
#
loop_
_entity_poly.entity_id
_entity_poly.type
_entity_poly.pdbx_seq_one_letter_code
_entity_poly.pdbx_strand_id
1 'polypeptide(L)'
;MLQETPDNLDALIREEKHRVAVEFFQEAWKNAVEEGIEPSILAESGIFAILSQLQSQDGDTAVADLLAQLPDRHESGHFDVNRVLQ
;
A
#
# COMPACT_ATOMS: atom_id res chain seq x y z
N MET A 1 24.78 -23.40 -1.62
CA MET A 1 23.88 -23.63 -1.62
C MET A 1 22.90 -23.14 -0.76
N LEU A 2 22.89 -22.96 0.23
CA LEU A 2 21.84 -22.60 1.00
C LEU A 2 21.87 -21.22 1.38
N GLN A 3 22.78 -20.46 0.94
CA GLN A 3 22.82 -19.16 1.44
C GLN A 3 21.79 -18.27 0.87
N GLU A 4 21.18 -18.61 -0.19
CA GLU A 4 20.17 -17.74 -0.72
C GLU A 4 18.88 -17.83 0.08
N THR A 5 18.80 -18.77 0.97
CA THR A 5 17.60 -18.97 1.75
C THR A 5 17.19 -17.76 2.57
N PRO A 6 18.10 -17.06 3.27
CA PRO A 6 17.70 -15.89 4.04
C PRO A 6 17.07 -14.80 3.20
N ASP A 7 17.63 -14.55 2.00
CA ASP A 7 17.07 -13.53 1.15
C ASP A 7 15.68 -13.90 0.64
N ASN A 8 15.51 -15.16 0.27
CA ASN A 8 14.20 -15.64 -0.16
C ASN A 8 13.18 -15.58 0.96
N LEU A 9 13.60 -15.92 2.15
CA LEU A 9 12.71 -15.89 3.29
C LEU A 9 12.29 -14.48 3.62
N ASP A 10 13.23 -13.54 3.57
CA ASP A 10 12.90 -12.15 3.82
C ASP A 10 11.90 -11.63 2.81
N ALA A 11 12.07 -12.00 1.54
CA ALA A 11 11.16 -11.56 0.50
C ALA A 11 9.76 -12.13 0.72
N LEU A 12 9.68 -13.40 1.11
CA LEU A 12 8.39 -14.04 1.38
C LEU A 12 7.69 -13.41 2.57
N ILE A 13 8.44 -13.11 3.62
CA ILE A 13 7.86 -12.46 4.79
C ILE A 13 7.33 -11.08 4.42
N ARG A 14 8.09 -10.34 3.60
CA ARG A 14 7.67 -9.02 3.18
C ARG A 14 6.39 -9.09 2.36
N GLU A 15 6.31 -10.05 1.45
CA GLU A 15 5.12 -10.22 0.62
C GLU A 15 3.91 -10.56 1.47
N GLU A 16 4.11 -11.40 2.47
CA GLU A 16 3.01 -11.78 3.35
C GLU A 16 2.53 -10.58 4.16
N LYS A 17 3.46 -9.79 4.68
CA LYS A 17 3.09 -8.59 5.42
C LYS A 17 2.36 -7.59 4.53
N HIS A 18 2.79 -7.48 3.27
CA HIS A 18 2.13 -6.59 2.33
C HIS A 18 0.69 -7.04 2.09
N ARG A 19 0.51 -8.34 1.88
CA ARG A 19 -0.81 -8.88 1.64
C ARG A 19 -1.74 -8.62 2.83
N VAL A 20 -1.24 -8.87 4.03
CA VAL A 20 -2.03 -8.65 5.24
C VAL A 20 -2.35 -7.17 5.41
N ALA A 21 -1.37 -6.30 5.14
CA ALA A 21 -1.60 -4.86 5.26
C ALA A 21 -2.68 -4.39 4.31
N VAL A 22 -2.67 -4.91 3.08
CA VAL A 22 -3.70 -4.55 2.11
C VAL A 22 -5.07 -4.95 2.63
N GLU A 23 -5.17 -6.12 3.26
CA GLU A 23 -6.45 -6.58 3.80
C GLU A 23 -6.97 -5.64 4.89
N PHE A 24 -6.08 -5.09 5.72
CA PHE A 24 -6.50 -4.12 6.71
C PHE A 24 -7.13 -2.90 6.06
N PHE A 25 -6.52 -2.39 5.00
CA PHE A 25 -7.06 -1.22 4.34
C PHE A 25 -8.34 -1.53 3.59
N GLN A 26 -8.44 -2.71 2.99
CA GLN A 26 -9.67 -3.10 2.31
C GLN A 26 -10.83 -3.20 3.28
N GLU A 27 -10.58 -3.74 4.45
CA GLU A 27 -11.62 -3.85 5.46
C GLU A 27 -12.04 -2.48 5.97
N ALA A 28 -11.09 -1.59 6.19
CA ALA A 28 -11.39 -0.24 6.63
C ALA A 28 -12.20 0.50 5.57
N TRP A 29 -11.83 0.32 4.30
CA TRP A 29 -12.54 0.93 3.19
C TRP A 29 -13.98 0.47 3.16
N LYS A 30 -14.18 -0.85 3.23
CA LYS A 30 -15.51 -1.43 3.21
C LYS A 30 -16.36 -0.87 4.34
N ASN A 31 -15.81 -0.85 5.54
CA ASN A 31 -16.55 -0.36 6.69
C ASN A 31 -16.93 1.11 6.52
N ALA A 32 -16.03 1.92 6.00
CA ALA A 32 -16.30 3.34 5.82
C ALA A 32 -17.39 3.58 4.77
N VAL A 33 -17.36 2.81 3.70
CA VAL A 33 -18.39 2.94 2.67
C VAL A 33 -19.74 2.57 3.25
N GLU A 34 -19.80 1.53 4.09
CA GLU A 34 -21.04 1.12 4.73
C GLU A 34 -21.55 2.19 5.69
N GLU A 35 -20.66 3.01 6.21
CA GLU A 35 -21.06 4.14 7.06
C GLU A 35 -21.56 5.32 6.25
N GLY A 36 -21.48 5.24 4.95
CA GLY A 36 -22.00 6.30 4.09
C GLY A 36 -20.99 7.30 3.59
N ILE A 37 -19.69 7.01 3.74
CA ILE A 37 -18.67 7.92 3.26
C ILE A 37 -18.40 7.64 1.79
N GLU A 38 -18.41 8.68 0.97
CA GLU A 38 -18.18 8.54 -0.45
C GLU A 38 -16.76 8.06 -0.74
N PRO A 39 -16.58 7.17 -1.73
CA PRO A 39 -15.25 6.67 -2.06
C PRO A 39 -14.24 7.75 -2.40
N SER A 40 -14.66 8.84 -3.07
CA SER A 40 -13.72 9.92 -3.39
C SER A 40 -13.20 10.60 -2.14
N ILE A 41 -14.07 10.78 -1.14
CA ILE A 41 -13.64 11.38 0.12
C ILE A 41 -12.72 10.43 0.85
N LEU A 42 -13.04 9.13 0.82
CA LEU A 42 -12.19 8.13 1.44
C LEU A 42 -10.80 8.10 0.83
N ALA A 43 -10.72 8.19 -0.49
CA ALA A 43 -9.44 8.13 -1.17
C ALA A 43 -8.56 9.31 -0.76
N GLU A 44 -9.12 10.52 -0.78
CA GLU A 44 -8.35 11.70 -0.42
C GLU A 44 -7.95 11.68 1.05
N SER A 45 -8.89 11.33 1.90
CA SER A 45 -8.62 11.29 3.33
C SER A 45 -7.61 10.21 3.68
N GLY A 46 -7.71 9.06 3.01
CA GLY A 46 -6.78 7.97 3.22
C GLY A 46 -5.36 8.33 2.84
N ILE A 47 -5.21 8.98 1.68
CA ILE A 47 -3.89 9.43 1.26
C ILE A 47 -3.32 10.40 2.29
N PHE A 48 -4.13 11.35 2.74
CA PHE A 48 -3.67 12.30 3.74
C PHE A 48 -3.24 11.59 5.02
N ALA A 49 -4.08 10.67 5.49
CA ALA A 49 -3.80 9.99 6.76
C ALA A 49 -2.52 9.15 6.66
N ILE A 50 -2.37 8.43 5.55
CA ILE A 50 -1.22 7.56 5.37
C ILE A 50 0.07 8.37 5.26
N LEU A 51 0.05 9.42 4.44
CA LEU A 51 1.25 10.23 4.25
C LEU A 51 1.61 11.00 5.50
N SER A 52 0.61 11.47 6.26
CA SER A 52 0.87 12.14 7.51
C SER A 52 1.53 11.21 8.51
N GLN A 53 1.06 9.97 8.56
CA GLN A 53 1.63 8.99 9.46
C GLN A 53 3.06 8.65 9.07
N LEU A 54 3.30 8.47 7.78
CA LEU A 54 4.64 8.16 7.29
C LEU A 54 5.60 9.30 7.58
N GLN A 55 5.16 10.54 7.35
CA GLN A 55 6.01 11.69 7.60
C GLN A 55 6.34 11.81 9.08
N SER A 56 5.36 11.55 9.93
CA SER A 56 5.58 11.63 11.37
C SER A 56 6.60 10.60 11.84
N GLN A 57 6.62 9.43 11.23
CA GLN A 57 7.53 8.38 11.67
C GLN A 57 8.87 8.36 10.96
N ASP A 58 8.86 8.55 9.66
CA ASP A 58 10.06 8.36 8.86
C ASP A 58 10.55 9.64 8.19
N GLY A 59 9.81 10.72 8.29
CA GLY A 59 10.26 12.01 7.79
C GLY A 59 9.82 12.33 6.39
N ASP A 60 10.16 13.55 5.98
CA ASP A 60 9.73 14.10 4.71
C ASP A 60 10.30 13.37 3.51
N THR A 61 11.55 12.89 3.65
CA THR A 61 12.21 12.18 2.56
C THR A 61 11.47 10.89 2.22
N ALA A 62 11.00 10.17 3.25
CA ALA A 62 10.28 8.93 3.02
C ALA A 62 8.99 9.19 2.25
N VAL A 63 8.30 10.29 2.57
CA VAL A 63 7.08 10.65 1.86
C VAL A 63 7.41 11.00 0.42
N ALA A 64 8.44 11.80 0.21
CA ALA A 64 8.82 12.20 -1.15
C ALA A 64 9.20 10.98 -1.99
N ASP A 65 9.93 10.04 -1.42
CA ASP A 65 10.32 8.84 -2.14
C ASP A 65 9.11 8.01 -2.53
N LEU A 66 8.16 7.86 -1.63
CA LEU A 66 6.96 7.11 -1.94
C LEU A 66 6.17 7.78 -3.04
N LEU A 67 5.98 9.09 -2.95
CA LEU A 67 5.23 9.82 -3.97
C LEU A 67 5.89 9.70 -5.33
N ALA A 68 7.22 9.70 -5.36
CA ALA A 68 7.96 9.61 -6.62
C ALA A 68 7.74 8.28 -7.33
N GLN A 69 7.42 7.23 -6.59
CA GLN A 69 7.23 5.90 -7.18
C GLN A 69 5.85 5.71 -7.78
N LEU A 70 4.87 6.50 -7.37
CA LEU A 70 3.48 6.24 -7.73
C LEU A 70 3.18 6.39 -9.22
N PRO A 71 3.71 7.40 -9.92
CA PRO A 71 3.40 7.51 -11.33
C PRO A 71 3.81 6.29 -12.14
N ASP A 72 5.01 5.78 -11.88
CA ASP A 72 5.49 4.60 -12.59
C ASP A 72 4.65 3.39 -12.28
N ARG A 73 4.27 3.23 -11.02
CA ARG A 73 3.43 2.11 -10.63
C ARG A 73 2.07 2.18 -11.28
N HIS A 74 1.53 3.39 -11.38
CA HIS A 74 0.25 3.57 -12.04
C HIS A 74 0.34 3.19 -13.51
N GLU A 75 1.39 3.65 -14.19
CA GLU A 75 1.54 3.38 -15.61
C GLU A 75 1.77 1.91 -15.90
N SER A 76 2.40 1.19 -14.99
CA SER A 76 2.64 -0.23 -15.18
C SER A 76 1.43 -1.09 -14.82
N GLY A 77 0.34 -0.48 -14.40
CA GLY A 77 -0.86 -1.22 -14.03
C GLY A 77 -0.79 -1.85 -12.65
N HIS A 78 0.12 -1.36 -11.82
CA HIS A 78 0.33 -1.94 -10.50
C HIS A 78 -0.92 -1.88 -9.63
N PHE A 79 -1.77 -0.86 -9.85
CA PHE A 79 -2.97 -0.70 -9.04
C PHE A 79 -4.22 -1.32 -9.67
N ASP A 80 -4.07 -1.99 -10.80
CA ASP A 80 -5.19 -2.60 -11.48
C ASP A 80 -5.47 -3.97 -10.88
N VAL A 81 -6.58 -4.11 -10.16
CA VAL A 81 -6.90 -5.38 -9.50
C VAL A 81 -7.19 -6.48 -10.52
N ASN A 82 -7.69 -6.14 -11.70
CA ASN A 82 -7.94 -7.13 -12.73
C ASN A 82 -6.66 -7.75 -13.23
N ARG A 83 -5.60 -6.96 -13.26
CA ARG A 83 -4.31 -7.46 -13.71
C ARG A 83 -3.78 -8.52 -12.75
N VAL A 84 -4.04 -8.35 -11.47
CA VAL A 84 -3.56 -9.29 -10.46
C VAL A 84 -4.16 -10.66 -10.67
N LEU A 85 -5.37 -10.72 -11.19
CA LEU A 85 -6.05 -11.98 -11.39
C LEU A 85 -5.53 -12.75 -12.59
N GLN A 86 -4.71 -12.14 -13.41
CA GLN A 86 -4.10 -12.83 -14.53
C GLN A 86 -2.96 -13.71 -14.06
#